data_62df336ec34e256a4a518e6f308bc2aa
#
_entry.id   62df336ec34e256a4a518e6f308bc2aa
#
_cell.length_a   1.000
_cell.length_b   1.000
_cell.length_c   1.000
_cell.angle_alpha   90.00
_cell.angle_beta   90.00
_cell.angle_gamma   90.00
#
_symmetry.space_group_name_H-M   'P 1'
#
loop_
_entity.id
_entity.type
_entity.pdbx_description
1 polymer ?
#
loop_
_entity_poly.entity_id
_entity_poly.type
_entity_poly.pdbx_seq_one_letter_code
_entity_poly.pdbx_strand_id
1 'polypeptide(L)'
;MRFLDINGNRNIPRDRVVTYARIVVDYRAHKKDPNRVRITAGGNLLENIYPGELTMRPSDLTTSKCMWNSVIITKGARYMCGDCSNFYLATPLERHQYMRISVKLIPQEFIDLYQLQNKIKNGFVYCEIIRGMHGLPESGSLSNKLLKE
;
A
#
# COMPACT_ATOMS: atom_id res chain seq x y z
N MET A 1 6.03 7.42 3.12
CA MET A 1 4.98 8.44 3.29
C MET A 1 5.64 9.68 3.86
N ARG A 2 5.26 10.87 3.39
CA ARG A 2 5.80 12.16 3.82
C ARG A 2 4.65 13.08 4.21
N PHE A 3 4.69 13.66 5.41
CA PHE A 3 3.72 14.67 5.82
C PHE A 3 3.98 16.01 5.13
N LEU A 4 2.93 16.61 4.60
CA LEU A 4 2.99 17.86 3.86
C LEU A 4 2.69 19.04 4.79
N ASP A 5 3.43 20.11 4.61
CA ASP A 5 3.08 21.42 5.17
C ASP A 5 2.27 22.21 4.13
N ILE A 6 0.96 22.12 4.24
CA ILE A 6 0.03 22.80 3.31
C ILE A 6 -0.12 24.29 3.65
N ASN A 7 0.26 24.68 4.87
CA ASN A 7 0.30 26.10 5.26
C ASN A 7 1.59 26.77 4.77
N GLY A 8 2.61 25.97 4.39
CA GLY A 8 3.86 26.41 3.77
C GLY A 8 3.92 26.13 2.26
N ASN A 9 5.12 26.16 1.70
CA ASN A 9 5.36 26.15 0.24
C ASN A 9 5.15 24.80 -0.48
N ARG A 10 4.62 23.76 0.14
CA ARG A 10 4.38 22.47 -0.51
C ARG A 10 2.91 22.27 -0.83
N ASN A 11 2.51 22.82 -1.97
CA ASN A 11 1.17 22.63 -2.50
C ASN A 11 1.03 21.27 -3.20
N ILE A 12 -0.10 20.61 -2.98
CA ILE A 12 -0.51 19.45 -3.79
C ILE A 12 -0.78 19.95 -5.20
N PRO A 13 -0.22 19.32 -6.25
CA PRO A 13 -0.48 19.72 -7.62
C PRO A 13 -1.99 19.69 -7.93
N ARG A 14 -2.48 20.67 -8.71
CA ARG A 14 -3.91 20.82 -8.98
C ARG A 14 -4.52 19.67 -9.78
N ASP A 15 -3.69 18.95 -10.52
CA ASP A 15 -4.04 17.76 -11.30
C ASP A 15 -4.11 16.49 -10.46
N ARG A 16 -3.90 16.58 -9.14
CA ARG A 16 -3.86 15.44 -8.24
C ARG A 16 -5.11 15.34 -7.40
N VAL A 17 -5.64 14.13 -7.33
CA VAL A 17 -6.71 13.79 -6.41
C VAL A 17 -6.13 13.47 -5.04
N VAL A 18 -6.75 14.03 -4.01
CA VAL A 18 -6.42 13.71 -2.62
C VAL A 18 -7.41 12.68 -2.12
N THR A 19 -6.94 11.46 -1.92
CA THR A 19 -7.74 10.39 -1.32
C THR A 19 -7.78 10.52 0.21
N TYR A 20 -8.39 9.58 0.87
CA TYR A 20 -8.55 9.55 2.33
C TYR A 20 -7.89 8.29 2.92
N ALA A 21 -7.45 8.41 4.18
CA ALA A 21 -6.99 7.27 4.95
C ALA A 21 -8.17 6.52 5.58
N ARG A 22 -8.08 5.18 5.58
CA ARG A 22 -8.94 4.29 6.36
C ARG A 22 -8.09 3.47 7.31
N ILE A 23 -8.56 3.32 8.54
CA ILE A 23 -8.01 2.37 9.49
C ILE A 23 -8.85 1.09 9.37
N VAL A 24 -8.18 0.00 9.07
CA VAL A 24 -8.77 -1.34 9.02
C VAL A 24 -8.22 -2.13 10.20
N VAL A 25 -9.12 -2.58 11.05
CA VAL A 25 -8.81 -3.45 12.18
C VAL A 25 -9.26 -4.86 11.83
N ASP A 26 -8.38 -5.83 12.02
CA ASP A 26 -8.61 -7.24 11.73
C ASP A 26 -8.15 -8.08 12.92
N TYR A 27 -8.96 -9.07 13.30
CA TYR A 27 -8.65 -10.00 14.36
C TYR A 27 -8.38 -11.39 13.79
N ARG A 28 -7.21 -11.95 14.08
CA ARG A 28 -6.73 -13.22 13.57
C ARG A 28 -6.39 -14.17 14.72
N ALA A 29 -7.37 -14.88 15.23
CA ALA A 29 -7.26 -15.76 16.41
C ALA A 29 -6.06 -16.73 16.37
N HIS A 30 -5.66 -17.18 15.18
CA HIS A 30 -4.60 -18.20 15.02
C HIS A 30 -3.20 -17.61 14.81
N LYS A 31 -3.00 -16.30 14.91
CA LYS A 31 -1.70 -15.67 14.79
C LYS A 31 -1.11 -15.33 16.17
N LYS A 32 0.23 -15.31 16.24
CA LYS A 32 0.97 -14.91 17.47
C LYS A 32 0.56 -13.52 17.95
N ASP A 33 0.34 -12.59 17.00
CA ASP A 33 -0.27 -11.29 17.22
C ASP A 33 -1.64 -11.29 16.52
N PRO A 34 -2.74 -11.47 17.32
CA PRO A 34 -4.07 -11.57 16.74
C PRO A 34 -4.63 -10.22 16.25
N ASN A 35 -4.20 -9.12 16.84
CA ASN A 35 -4.70 -7.80 16.52
C ASN A 35 -3.86 -7.18 15.38
N ARG A 36 -4.52 -6.91 14.27
CA ARG A 36 -3.86 -6.26 13.14
C ARG A 36 -4.55 -4.94 12.80
N VAL A 37 -3.79 -3.87 12.84
CA VAL A 37 -4.23 -2.55 12.40
C VAL A 37 -3.48 -2.16 11.13
N ARG A 38 -4.20 -1.68 10.13
CA ARG A 38 -3.63 -1.19 8.88
C ARG A 38 -4.20 0.17 8.53
N ILE A 39 -3.35 1.05 8.04
CA ILE A 39 -3.78 2.25 7.34
C ILE A 39 -3.83 1.92 5.86
N THR A 40 -4.96 2.18 5.23
CA THR A 40 -5.18 1.94 3.80
C THR A 40 -5.60 3.24 3.11
N ALA A 41 -5.20 3.42 1.86
CA ALA A 41 -5.70 4.51 1.03
C ALA A 41 -7.07 4.17 0.45
N GLY A 42 -7.93 5.16 0.28
CA GLY A 42 -9.22 5.02 -0.40
C GLY A 42 -9.02 4.95 -1.92
N GLY A 43 -8.78 3.75 -2.45
CA GLY A 43 -8.45 3.51 -3.85
C GLY A 43 -9.57 3.88 -4.83
N ASN A 44 -10.83 3.83 -4.38
CA ASN A 44 -11.99 4.15 -5.20
C ASN A 44 -11.97 5.56 -5.85
N LEU A 45 -11.26 6.51 -5.25
CA LEU A 45 -11.07 7.85 -5.84
C LEU A 45 -9.94 7.89 -6.87
N LEU A 46 -9.11 6.84 -6.96
CA LEU A 46 -7.89 6.79 -7.76
C LEU A 46 -7.99 5.82 -8.94
N GLU A 47 -9.02 4.95 -8.99
CA GLU A 47 -9.15 3.88 -9.98
C GLU A 47 -9.14 4.38 -11.44
N ASN A 48 -9.73 5.54 -11.71
CA ASN A 48 -9.82 6.11 -13.06
C ASN A 48 -8.63 7.02 -13.43
N ILE A 49 -7.62 7.14 -12.58
CA ILE A 49 -6.53 8.10 -12.75
C ILE A 49 -5.25 7.42 -13.21
N TYR A 50 -5.11 6.11 -12.95
CA TYR A 50 -3.96 5.34 -13.35
C TYR A 50 -4.14 4.82 -14.79
N PRO A 51 -3.25 5.18 -15.74
CA PRO A 51 -3.40 4.81 -17.15
C PRO A 51 -2.96 3.37 -17.46
N GLY A 52 -2.44 2.64 -16.47
CA GLY A 52 -1.90 1.31 -16.63
C GLY A 52 -2.85 0.19 -16.24
N GLU A 53 -2.46 -1.06 -16.51
CA GLU A 53 -3.18 -2.24 -16.06
C GLU A 53 -3.07 -2.36 -14.53
N LEU A 54 -4.22 -2.32 -13.84
CA LEU A 54 -4.30 -2.37 -12.39
C LEU A 54 -4.35 -3.78 -11.85
N THR A 55 -4.79 -4.72 -12.69
CA THR A 55 -5.01 -6.11 -12.29
C THR A 55 -3.73 -6.93 -12.43
N MET A 56 -3.38 -7.63 -11.36
CA MET A 56 -2.37 -8.67 -11.39
C MET A 56 -3.09 -10.02 -11.46
N ARG A 57 -2.82 -10.79 -12.51
CA ARG A 57 -3.34 -12.15 -12.61
C ARG A 57 -2.57 -13.06 -11.65
N PRO A 58 -3.23 -13.70 -10.68
CA PRO A 58 -2.59 -14.75 -9.89
C PRO A 58 -2.28 -15.95 -10.79
N SER A 59 -1.35 -16.80 -10.37
CA SER A 59 -1.13 -18.08 -11.03
C SER A 59 -2.42 -18.91 -11.02
N ASP A 60 -2.83 -19.42 -12.18
CA ASP A 60 -3.98 -20.30 -12.26
C ASP A 60 -3.67 -21.66 -11.64
N LEU A 61 -4.74 -22.41 -11.31
CA LEU A 61 -4.62 -23.70 -10.66
C LEU A 61 -3.91 -24.74 -11.56
N THR A 62 -4.07 -24.66 -12.86
CA THR A 62 -3.45 -25.57 -13.82
C THR A 62 -1.94 -25.37 -13.83
N THR A 63 -1.47 -24.14 -13.92
CA THR A 63 -0.05 -23.80 -13.83
C THR A 63 0.56 -24.29 -12.50
N SER A 64 -0.14 -24.10 -11.38
CA SER A 64 0.33 -24.58 -10.07
C SER A 64 0.43 -26.10 -10.02
N LYS A 65 -0.56 -26.83 -10.57
CA LYS A 65 -0.54 -28.28 -10.65
C LYS A 65 0.57 -28.80 -11.56
N CYS A 66 0.78 -28.20 -12.74
CA CYS A 66 1.86 -28.55 -13.64
C CYS A 66 3.22 -28.36 -12.96
N MET A 67 3.43 -27.28 -12.23
CA MET A 67 4.66 -27.04 -11.50
C MET A 67 4.90 -28.09 -10.42
N TRP A 68 3.90 -28.43 -9.61
CA TRP A 68 4.05 -29.50 -8.61
C TRP A 68 4.31 -30.89 -9.25
N ASN A 69 3.62 -31.21 -10.33
CA ASN A 69 3.83 -32.44 -11.05
C ASN A 69 5.26 -32.53 -11.60
N SER A 70 5.77 -31.44 -12.18
CA SER A 70 7.16 -31.36 -12.65
C SER A 70 8.16 -31.64 -11.52
N VAL A 71 7.93 -31.11 -10.31
CA VAL A 71 8.81 -31.38 -9.14
C VAL A 71 8.75 -32.88 -8.75
N ILE A 72 7.56 -33.49 -8.76
CA ILE A 72 7.38 -34.89 -8.36
C ILE A 72 8.07 -35.86 -9.33
N ILE A 73 8.00 -35.59 -10.63
CA ILE A 73 8.57 -36.49 -11.67
C ILE A 73 10.05 -36.26 -11.94
N THR A 74 10.62 -35.14 -11.47
CA THR A 74 12.03 -34.79 -11.72
C THR A 74 12.90 -35.19 -10.55
N LYS A 75 13.81 -36.13 -10.75
CA LYS A 75 14.73 -36.60 -9.71
C LYS A 75 15.60 -35.43 -9.19
N GLY A 76 15.57 -35.22 -7.87
CA GLY A 76 16.36 -34.18 -7.21
C GLY A 76 15.74 -32.76 -7.27
N ALA A 77 14.61 -32.58 -7.93
CA ALA A 77 13.91 -31.31 -7.91
C ALA A 77 13.39 -30.96 -6.48
N ARG A 78 13.39 -29.70 -6.17
CA ARG A 78 12.89 -29.17 -4.90
C ARG A 78 11.90 -28.05 -5.18
N TYR A 79 10.88 -27.97 -4.36
CA TYR A 79 9.91 -26.88 -4.38
C TYR A 79 10.17 -25.92 -3.21
N MET A 80 10.14 -24.63 -3.49
CA MET A 80 10.19 -23.60 -2.48
C MET A 80 9.10 -22.57 -2.74
N CYS A 81 8.40 -22.17 -1.70
CA CYS A 81 7.43 -21.10 -1.74
C CYS A 81 7.81 -20.07 -0.66
N GLY A 82 7.69 -18.80 -0.97
CA GLY A 82 7.98 -17.72 -0.05
C GLY A 82 6.91 -16.63 -0.12
N ASP A 83 6.73 -15.92 1.00
CA ASP A 83 5.91 -14.72 1.08
C ASP A 83 6.81 -13.53 1.43
N CYS A 84 6.76 -12.49 0.60
CA CYS A 84 7.52 -11.27 0.85
C CYS A 84 6.72 -10.34 1.75
N SER A 85 7.09 -10.29 3.02
CA SER A 85 6.43 -9.41 3.98
C SER A 85 6.52 -7.93 3.57
N ASN A 86 5.38 -7.23 3.62
CA ASN A 86 5.29 -5.80 3.34
C ASN A 86 5.82 -5.38 1.95
N PHE A 87 5.81 -6.28 0.97
CA PHE A 87 6.38 -6.03 -0.35
C PHE A 87 5.81 -4.77 -1.01
N TYR A 88 4.50 -4.55 -0.93
CA TYR A 88 3.88 -3.32 -1.45
C TYR A 88 4.44 -2.04 -0.83
N LEU A 89 4.71 -2.05 0.47
CA LEU A 89 5.24 -0.88 1.18
C LEU A 89 6.68 -0.54 0.78
N ALA A 90 7.41 -1.49 0.23
CA ALA A 90 8.77 -1.30 -0.28
C ALA A 90 8.80 -0.79 -1.73
N THR A 91 7.75 -1.07 -2.51
CA THR A 91 7.67 -0.75 -3.94
C THR A 91 7.56 0.76 -4.17
N PRO A 92 8.48 1.40 -4.90
CA PRO A 92 8.39 2.82 -5.22
C PRO A 92 7.21 3.09 -6.16
N LEU A 93 6.57 4.25 -6.00
CA LEU A 93 5.56 4.71 -6.95
C LEU A 93 6.23 5.59 -8.02
N GLU A 94 5.97 5.31 -9.29
CA GLU A 94 6.40 6.16 -10.41
C GLU A 94 5.73 7.54 -10.33
N ARG A 95 4.48 7.55 -9.88
CA ARG A 95 3.67 8.75 -9.68
C ARG A 95 3.17 8.81 -8.24
N HIS A 96 3.66 9.77 -7.45
CA HIS A 96 3.25 9.92 -6.06
C HIS A 96 1.76 10.19 -5.93
N GLN A 97 1.12 9.64 -4.91
CA GLN A 97 -0.28 9.86 -4.58
C GLN A 97 -0.43 10.72 -3.34
N TYR A 98 -1.60 11.31 -3.14
CA TYR A 98 -1.86 12.20 -2.02
C TYR A 98 -3.04 11.72 -1.20
N MET A 99 -2.90 11.80 0.12
CA MET A 99 -3.91 11.31 1.06
C MET A 99 -4.09 12.31 2.20
N ARG A 100 -5.31 12.44 2.67
CA ARG A 100 -5.61 13.16 3.92
C ARG A 100 -5.98 12.16 5.02
N ILE A 101 -5.49 12.43 6.23
CA ILE A 101 -5.77 11.64 7.43
C ILE A 101 -6.50 12.56 8.40
N SER A 102 -7.64 12.13 8.92
CA SER A 102 -8.33 12.88 9.98
C SER A 102 -7.47 12.89 11.24
N VAL A 103 -7.31 14.04 11.86
CA VAL A 103 -6.56 14.18 13.13
C VAL A 103 -7.15 13.30 14.23
N LYS A 104 -8.46 13.06 14.21
CA LYS A 104 -9.14 12.15 15.16
C LYS A 104 -8.64 10.70 15.09
N LEU A 105 -8.02 10.31 13.99
CA LEU A 105 -7.47 8.96 13.79
C LEU A 105 -5.98 8.86 14.16
N ILE A 106 -5.36 9.98 14.52
CA ILE A 106 -3.93 10.04 14.84
C ILE A 106 -3.78 10.18 16.36
N PRO A 107 -3.13 9.22 17.05
CA PRO A 107 -2.83 9.35 18.46
C PRO A 107 -1.97 10.59 18.74
N GLN A 108 -2.17 11.23 19.91
CA GLN A 108 -1.47 12.46 20.27
C GLN A 108 0.05 12.28 20.24
N GLU A 109 0.55 11.14 20.67
CA GLU A 109 1.98 10.79 20.66
C GLU A 109 2.60 10.92 19.25
N PHE A 110 1.86 10.52 18.21
CA PHE A 110 2.32 10.67 16.82
C PHE A 110 2.25 12.12 16.34
N ILE A 111 1.25 12.88 16.79
CA ILE A 111 1.14 14.31 16.48
C ILE A 111 2.37 15.04 17.01
N ASP A 112 2.78 14.73 18.24
CA ASP A 112 3.91 15.34 18.90
C ASP A 112 5.25 14.87 18.27
N LEU A 113 5.40 13.57 18.08
CA LEU A 113 6.61 12.96 17.50
C LEU A 113 6.94 13.52 16.10
N TYR A 114 5.93 13.70 15.26
CA TYR A 114 6.10 14.18 13.88
C TYR A 114 5.84 15.67 13.73
N GLN A 115 5.63 16.40 14.84
CA GLN A 115 5.36 17.85 14.87
C GLN A 115 4.24 18.25 13.91
N LEU A 116 3.12 17.51 13.99
CA LEU A 116 2.02 17.66 13.05
C LEU A 116 1.12 18.86 13.36
N GLN A 117 1.20 19.47 14.55
CA GLN A 117 0.35 20.58 14.98
C GLN A 117 0.29 21.69 13.93
N ASN A 118 1.44 22.09 13.39
CA ASN A 118 1.55 23.15 12.39
C ASN A 118 1.14 22.73 10.97
N LYS A 119 0.89 21.41 10.74
CA LYS A 119 0.53 20.84 9.46
C LYS A 119 -0.96 20.47 9.36
N ILE A 120 -1.71 20.71 10.44
CA ILE A 120 -3.16 20.45 10.46
C ILE A 120 -3.87 21.56 9.69
N LYS A 121 -4.71 21.16 8.74
CA LYS A 121 -5.60 22.05 8.00
C LYS A 121 -7.00 21.47 7.96
N ASN A 122 -7.99 22.23 8.43
CA ASN A 122 -9.40 21.83 8.46
C ASN A 122 -9.64 20.47 9.16
N GLY A 123 -8.88 20.16 10.23
CA GLY A 123 -9.00 18.89 10.96
C GLY A 123 -8.35 17.67 10.27
N PHE A 124 -7.52 17.89 9.25
CA PHE A 124 -6.80 16.85 8.53
C PHE A 124 -5.31 17.15 8.45
N VAL A 125 -4.51 16.09 8.40
CA VAL A 125 -3.11 16.11 8.00
C VAL A 125 -3.00 15.51 6.60
N TYR A 126 -2.22 16.14 5.75
CA TYR A 126 -2.04 15.71 4.36
C TYR A 126 -0.69 15.01 4.19
N CYS A 127 -0.69 13.95 3.43
CA CYS A 127 0.49 13.11 3.20
C CYS A 127 0.69 12.86 1.70
N GLU A 128 1.95 12.87 1.32
CA GLU A 128 2.43 12.37 0.04
C GLU A 128 2.82 10.90 0.19
N ILE A 129 2.24 10.03 -0.63
CA ILE A 129 2.52 8.60 -0.67
C ILE A 129 3.56 8.37 -1.77
N ILE A 130 4.78 8.02 -1.39
CA ILE A 130 5.93 7.85 -2.28
C ILE A 130 6.24 6.39 -2.59
N ARG A 131 5.62 5.47 -1.88
CA ARG A 131 5.74 4.02 -2.05
C ARG A 131 4.38 3.38 -2.03
N GLY A 132 4.29 2.16 -2.53
CA GLY A 132 3.08 1.39 -2.53
C GLY A 132 2.44 1.31 -1.15
N MET A 133 1.13 1.25 -1.13
CA MET A 133 0.33 1.19 0.09
C MET A 133 -0.92 0.35 -0.17
N HIS A 134 -1.41 -0.32 0.87
CA HIS A 134 -2.67 -1.03 0.77
C HIS A 134 -3.81 -0.08 0.40
N GLY A 135 -4.62 -0.48 -0.57
CA GLY A 135 -5.73 0.31 -1.09
C GLY A 135 -5.38 1.18 -2.30
N LEU A 136 -4.11 1.32 -2.67
CA LEU A 136 -3.75 1.94 -3.95
C LEU A 136 -3.95 0.94 -5.09
N PRO A 137 -4.66 1.31 -6.16
CA PRO A 137 -4.94 0.41 -7.28
C PRO A 137 -3.68 -0.12 -7.96
N GLU A 138 -2.69 0.73 -8.15
CA GLU A 138 -1.44 0.42 -8.85
C GLU A 138 -0.42 -0.40 -8.03
N SER A 139 -0.57 -0.50 -6.70
CA SER A 139 0.44 -1.13 -5.85
C SER A 139 0.73 -2.58 -6.23
N GLY A 140 -0.29 -3.35 -6.58
CA GLY A 140 -0.14 -4.75 -7.00
C GLY A 140 0.60 -4.90 -8.31
N SER A 141 0.23 -4.11 -9.31
CA SER A 141 0.83 -4.14 -10.65
C SER A 141 2.31 -3.72 -10.61
N LEU A 142 2.62 -2.62 -9.92
CA LEU A 142 4.00 -2.14 -9.76
C LEU A 142 4.88 -3.13 -8.99
N SER A 143 4.34 -3.74 -7.94
CA SER A 143 5.06 -4.77 -7.18
C SER A 143 5.36 -6.01 -8.02
N ASN A 144 4.43 -6.43 -8.87
CA ASN A 144 4.64 -7.55 -9.79
C ASN A 144 5.68 -7.23 -10.87
N LYS A 145 5.70 -5.99 -11.38
CA LYS A 145 6.73 -5.52 -12.31
C LYS A 145 8.12 -5.59 -11.67
N LEU A 146 8.26 -5.10 -10.45
CA LEU A 146 9.51 -5.13 -9.69
C LEU A 146 10.01 -6.57 -9.39
N LEU A 147 9.11 -7.56 -9.25
CA LEU A 147 9.49 -8.96 -9.07
C LEU A 147 10.02 -9.62 -10.34
N LYS A 148 9.75 -9.05 -11.51
CA LYS A 148 10.17 -9.62 -12.82
C LYS A 148 11.50 -9.05 -13.31
N GLU A 149 11.95 -7.97 -12.70
CA GLU A 149 13.27 -7.36 -12.94
C GLU A 149 14.36 -8.08 -12.15
#